data_9962135416b84e6e36d61d84d9d8598e
#
_entry.id   9962135416b84e6e36d61d84d9d8598e
#
_cell.length_a   1.000
_cell.length_b   1.000
_cell.length_c   1.000
_cell.angle_alpha   90.00
_cell.angle_beta   90.00
_cell.angle_gamma   90.00
#
_symmetry.space_group_name_H-M   'P 1'
#
loop_
_entity.id
_entity.type
_entity.pdbx_description
1 polymer ?
#
loop_
_entity_poly.entity_id
_entity_poly.type
_entity_poly.pdbx_seq_one_letter_code
_entity_poly.pdbx_strand_id
1 'polypeptide(L)'
;ATLYHDDGSEQQITVWCSNDYLGMGQNKDILNSIKITLDSVGAGSGGTRNISGTTKEHVLLESEIAALHQKQAALLFTSGYVANDATLSTLSKIIPDLVMLSDENNHASMIEGIRHGGAPKMIFKHNDMADLEDKLRTLGSEKNKIIVFESVYSMDGYTAKIKDICDLAEKYNALTYIDEVHAVGMY
;
A
#
# COMPACT_ATOMS: atom_id res chain seq x y z
N ALA A 1 6.44 26.00 4.15
CA ALA A 1 5.24 25.97 4.97
C ALA A 1 5.28 27.03 6.05
N THR A 2 4.13 27.36 6.63
CA THR A 2 4.03 28.29 7.77
C THR A 2 3.75 27.50 9.02
N LEU A 3 4.63 27.63 10.01
CA LEU A 3 4.41 27.12 11.35
C LEU A 3 3.66 28.19 12.16
N TYR A 4 2.58 27.79 12.81
CA TYR A 4 1.80 28.62 13.72
C TYR A 4 2.15 28.24 15.16
N HIS A 5 2.55 29.22 15.97
CA HIS A 5 2.86 29.03 17.38
C HIS A 5 1.63 29.30 18.26
N ASP A 6 1.61 28.76 19.47
CA ASP A 6 0.50 28.93 20.43
C ASP A 6 0.25 30.38 20.83
N ASP A 7 1.26 31.25 20.72
CA ASP A 7 1.17 32.70 20.98
C ASP A 7 0.61 33.50 19.78
N GLY A 8 0.23 32.81 18.69
CA GLY A 8 -0.30 33.40 17.47
C GLY A 8 0.77 33.93 16.50
N SER A 9 2.06 33.76 16.80
CA SER A 9 3.12 34.11 15.87
C SER A 9 3.28 33.09 14.74
N GLU A 10 3.82 33.54 13.60
CA GLU A 10 4.02 32.73 12.40
C GLU A 10 5.51 32.67 12.04
N GLN A 11 5.96 31.49 11.62
CA GLN A 11 7.33 31.28 11.13
C GLN A 11 7.32 30.51 9.81
N GLN A 12 8.10 30.99 8.84
CA GLN A 12 8.33 30.24 7.61
C GLN A 12 9.34 29.13 7.86
N ILE A 13 8.98 27.90 7.51
CA ILE A 13 9.82 26.72 7.66
C ILE A 13 9.93 25.92 6.38
N THR A 14 11.03 25.16 6.22
CA THR A 14 11.17 24.14 5.20
C THR A 14 10.80 22.78 5.80
N VAL A 15 9.84 22.10 5.19
CA VAL A 15 9.40 20.76 5.61
C VAL A 15 10.21 19.71 4.86
N TRP A 16 10.92 18.85 5.59
CA TRP A 16 11.75 17.77 5.06
C TRP A 16 11.10 16.38 5.17
N CYS A 17 10.01 16.26 5.92
CA CYS A 17 9.31 15.01 6.21
C CYS A 17 7.97 14.87 5.48
N SER A 18 7.79 15.57 4.37
CA SER A 18 6.58 15.47 3.56
C SER A 18 6.57 14.18 2.73
N ASN A 19 5.41 13.53 2.64
CA ASN A 19 5.17 12.43 1.70
C ASN A 19 4.80 12.92 0.28
N ASP A 20 4.66 14.24 0.08
CA ASP A 20 4.46 14.83 -1.25
C ASP A 20 5.80 14.98 -1.98
N TYR A 21 6.43 13.84 -2.29
CA TYR A 21 7.78 13.77 -2.88
C TYR A 21 7.91 14.51 -4.21
N LEU A 22 6.84 14.52 -5.01
CA LEU A 22 6.81 15.12 -6.35
C LEU A 22 6.22 16.53 -6.35
N GLY A 23 5.77 17.05 -5.19
CA GLY A 23 5.15 18.36 -5.07
C GLY A 23 3.80 18.46 -5.78
N MET A 24 3.14 17.34 -6.02
CA MET A 24 1.87 17.31 -6.78
C MET A 24 0.73 17.98 -6.05
N GLY A 25 0.77 18.06 -4.73
CA GLY A 25 -0.24 18.77 -3.92
C GLY A 25 -0.35 20.29 -4.23
N GLN A 26 0.66 20.88 -4.89
CA GLN A 26 0.68 22.28 -5.32
C GLN A 26 0.65 22.43 -6.85
N ASN A 27 0.50 21.35 -7.59
CA ASN A 27 0.43 21.40 -9.05
C ASN A 27 -0.86 22.11 -9.50
N LYS A 28 -0.70 23.15 -10.36
CA LYS A 28 -1.81 24.01 -10.78
C LYS A 28 -2.88 23.26 -11.58
N ASP A 29 -2.49 22.29 -12.40
CA ASP A 29 -3.43 21.55 -13.24
C ASP A 29 -4.27 20.60 -12.37
N ILE A 30 -3.65 19.96 -11.38
CA ILE A 30 -4.35 19.13 -10.39
C ILE A 30 -5.33 19.99 -9.59
N LEU A 31 -4.87 21.13 -9.06
CA LEU A 31 -5.74 22.03 -8.28
C LEU A 31 -6.91 22.57 -9.11
N ASN A 32 -6.70 22.88 -10.39
CA ASN A 32 -7.79 23.31 -11.28
C ASN A 32 -8.78 22.18 -11.56
N SER A 33 -8.29 20.96 -11.80
CA SER A 33 -9.14 19.79 -11.99
C SER A 33 -9.99 19.49 -10.75
N ILE A 34 -9.41 19.60 -9.55
CA ILE A 34 -10.14 19.44 -8.29
C ILE A 34 -11.27 20.47 -8.17
N LYS A 35 -11.01 21.76 -8.48
CA LYS A 35 -12.04 22.81 -8.42
C LYS A 35 -13.20 22.53 -9.37
N ILE A 36 -12.89 22.16 -10.63
CA ILE A 36 -13.92 21.83 -11.63
C ILE A 36 -14.77 20.66 -11.19
N THR A 37 -14.14 19.62 -10.64
CA THR A 37 -14.84 18.43 -10.13
C THR A 37 -15.72 18.81 -8.93
N LEU A 38 -15.17 19.59 -7.99
CA LEU A 38 -15.92 20.05 -6.81
C LEU A 38 -17.16 20.85 -7.19
N ASP A 39 -17.04 21.78 -8.15
CA ASP A 39 -18.16 22.59 -8.66
C ASP A 39 -19.23 21.73 -9.36
N SER A 40 -18.81 20.61 -9.98
CA SER A 40 -19.71 19.71 -10.71
C SER A 40 -20.46 18.70 -9.84
N VAL A 41 -19.77 18.09 -8.87
CA VAL A 41 -20.32 16.94 -8.11
C VAL A 41 -20.41 17.18 -6.59
N GLY A 42 -19.88 18.28 -6.08
CA GLY A 42 -19.87 18.58 -4.65
C GLY A 42 -18.70 17.96 -3.89
N ALA A 43 -18.69 18.16 -2.56
CA ALA A 43 -17.54 17.91 -1.71
C ALA A 43 -17.45 16.47 -1.17
N GLY A 44 -18.33 15.57 -1.56
CA GLY A 44 -18.28 14.21 -1.03
C GLY A 44 -19.24 13.25 -1.71
N SER A 45 -19.03 11.95 -1.48
CA SER A 45 -19.81 10.89 -2.11
C SER A 45 -21.20 10.66 -1.49
N GLY A 46 -21.45 11.20 -0.31
CA GLY A 46 -22.77 11.15 0.36
C GLY A 46 -23.21 9.79 0.89
N GLY A 47 -22.37 8.76 0.77
CA GLY A 47 -22.74 7.42 1.24
C GLY A 47 -21.63 6.39 1.12
N THR A 48 -21.92 5.16 1.55
CA THR A 48 -21.00 4.04 1.37
C THR A 48 -20.96 3.61 -0.10
N ARG A 49 -19.84 3.07 -0.55
CA ARG A 49 -19.63 2.62 -1.93
C ARG A 49 -20.66 1.56 -2.37
N ASN A 50 -21.09 0.70 -1.48
CA ASN A 50 -22.04 -0.39 -1.79
C ASN A 50 -23.48 0.08 -2.01
N ILE A 51 -23.84 1.30 -1.59
CA ILE A 51 -25.20 1.82 -1.68
C ILE A 51 -25.26 2.97 -2.70
N SER A 52 -24.66 4.13 -2.38
CA SER A 52 -24.75 5.34 -3.19
C SER A 52 -23.43 6.12 -3.31
N GLY A 53 -22.39 5.68 -2.62
CA GLY A 53 -21.12 6.42 -2.51
C GLY A 53 -20.12 6.13 -3.63
N THR A 54 -20.41 5.26 -4.60
CA THR A 54 -19.55 5.09 -5.78
C THR A 54 -19.88 6.15 -6.82
N THR A 55 -18.98 7.10 -6.99
CA THR A 55 -19.09 8.17 -7.99
C THR A 55 -18.34 7.80 -9.28
N LYS A 56 -18.53 8.62 -10.32
CA LYS A 56 -17.79 8.50 -11.57
C LYS A 56 -16.27 8.57 -11.33
N GLU A 57 -15.83 9.43 -10.44
CA GLU A 57 -14.41 9.65 -10.12
C GLU A 57 -13.77 8.42 -9.50
N HIS A 58 -14.49 7.68 -8.65
CA HIS A 58 -14.02 6.39 -8.13
C HIS A 58 -13.77 5.39 -9.28
N VAL A 59 -14.74 5.25 -10.18
CA VAL A 59 -14.65 4.30 -11.31
C VAL A 59 -13.50 4.64 -12.24
N LEU A 60 -13.35 5.93 -12.58
CA LEU A 60 -12.27 6.39 -13.46
C LEU A 60 -10.90 6.18 -12.80
N LEU A 61 -10.74 6.53 -11.52
CA LEU A 61 -9.49 6.36 -10.81
C LEU A 61 -9.09 4.88 -10.70
N GLU A 62 -10.03 4.00 -10.36
CA GLU A 62 -9.77 2.55 -10.30
C GLU A 62 -9.36 2.00 -11.66
N SER A 63 -9.98 2.46 -12.75
CA SER A 63 -9.61 2.09 -14.12
C SER A 63 -8.20 2.54 -14.48
N GLU A 64 -7.84 3.78 -14.18
CA GLU A 64 -6.51 4.35 -14.45
C GLU A 64 -5.42 3.63 -13.64
N ILE A 65 -5.67 3.37 -12.36
CA ILE A 65 -4.71 2.65 -11.50
C ILE A 65 -4.54 1.20 -12.00
N ALA A 66 -5.61 0.51 -12.37
CA ALA A 66 -5.53 -0.82 -12.93
C ALA A 66 -4.69 -0.84 -14.22
N ALA A 67 -4.91 0.14 -15.11
CA ALA A 67 -4.14 0.29 -16.35
C ALA A 67 -2.66 0.59 -16.08
N LEU A 68 -2.36 1.52 -15.16
CA LEU A 68 -1.00 1.88 -14.76
C LEU A 68 -0.20 0.65 -14.30
N HIS A 69 -0.81 -0.17 -13.44
CA HIS A 69 -0.19 -1.38 -12.89
C HIS A 69 -0.38 -2.63 -13.76
N GLN A 70 -1.00 -2.52 -14.92
CA GLN A 70 -1.30 -3.64 -15.83
C GLN A 70 -2.05 -4.79 -15.12
N LYS A 71 -3.00 -4.42 -14.26
CA LYS A 71 -3.85 -5.34 -13.51
C LYS A 71 -5.28 -5.33 -14.03
N GLN A 72 -6.03 -6.40 -13.73
CA GLN A 72 -7.41 -6.56 -14.17
C GLN A 72 -8.38 -5.60 -13.48
N ALA A 73 -8.08 -5.19 -12.26
CA ALA A 73 -8.90 -4.30 -11.46
C ALA A 73 -8.08 -3.59 -10.39
N ALA A 74 -8.62 -2.50 -9.88
CA ALA A 74 -8.15 -1.81 -8.69
C ALA A 74 -9.32 -1.54 -7.74
N LEU A 75 -9.04 -1.38 -6.47
CA LEU A 75 -10.01 -1.04 -5.45
C LEU A 75 -9.47 0.11 -4.60
N LEU A 76 -10.22 1.21 -4.56
CA LEU A 76 -9.86 2.40 -3.78
C LEU A 76 -10.27 2.25 -2.32
N PHE A 77 -9.37 2.61 -1.42
CA PHE A 77 -9.58 2.69 0.02
C PHE A 77 -9.41 4.13 0.52
N THR A 78 -9.87 4.43 1.73
CA THR A 78 -9.78 5.76 2.34
C THR A 78 -8.34 6.17 2.70
N SER A 79 -7.45 5.21 2.85
CA SER A 79 -6.01 5.43 3.09
C SER A 79 -5.22 4.17 2.77
N GLY A 80 -3.89 4.31 2.59
CA GLY A 80 -2.97 3.18 2.46
C GLY A 80 -2.99 2.27 3.68
N TYR A 81 -3.13 2.85 4.89
CA TYR A 81 -3.26 2.07 6.12
C TYR A 81 -4.46 1.11 6.05
N VAL A 82 -5.65 1.64 5.71
CA VAL A 82 -6.88 0.84 5.58
C VAL A 82 -6.76 -0.16 4.43
N ALA A 83 -6.09 0.19 3.33
CA ALA A 83 -5.85 -0.73 2.21
C ALA A 83 -5.07 -1.96 2.67
N ASN A 84 -3.96 -1.77 3.39
CA ASN A 84 -3.15 -2.86 3.92
C ASN A 84 -3.91 -3.70 4.96
N ASP A 85 -4.50 -3.04 5.96
CA ASP A 85 -5.22 -3.73 7.03
C ASP A 85 -6.40 -4.56 6.51
N ALA A 86 -7.27 -3.94 5.71
CA ALA A 86 -8.45 -4.60 5.16
C ALA A 86 -8.08 -5.73 4.19
N THR A 87 -7.10 -5.51 3.32
CA THR A 87 -6.72 -6.51 2.31
C THR A 87 -6.07 -7.74 2.96
N LEU A 88 -5.05 -7.55 3.78
CA LEU A 88 -4.33 -8.67 4.41
C LEU A 88 -5.23 -9.44 5.38
N SER A 89 -6.07 -8.74 6.15
CA SER A 89 -7.02 -9.43 7.03
C SER A 89 -8.10 -10.20 6.26
N THR A 90 -8.53 -9.70 5.12
CA THR A 90 -9.52 -10.39 4.26
C THR A 90 -8.88 -11.59 3.58
N LEU A 91 -7.69 -11.46 2.97
CA LEU A 91 -6.98 -12.56 2.34
C LEU A 91 -6.73 -13.71 3.32
N SER A 92 -6.40 -13.40 4.57
CA SER A 92 -6.25 -14.38 5.65
C SER A 92 -7.49 -15.24 5.87
N LYS A 93 -8.67 -14.67 5.64
CA LYS A 93 -9.97 -15.32 5.90
C LYS A 93 -10.51 -16.10 4.71
N ILE A 94 -10.19 -15.64 3.48
CA ILE A 94 -10.76 -16.23 2.26
C ILE A 94 -9.86 -17.27 1.60
N ILE A 95 -8.54 -17.23 1.86
CA ILE A 95 -7.60 -18.21 1.30
C ILE A 95 -7.39 -19.32 2.34
N PRO A 96 -7.79 -20.57 2.03
CA PRO A 96 -7.63 -21.68 2.95
C PRO A 96 -6.16 -21.93 3.29
N ASP A 97 -5.88 -22.27 4.54
CA ASP A 97 -4.55 -22.67 5.04
C ASP A 97 -3.41 -21.68 4.68
N LEU A 98 -3.74 -20.41 4.55
CA LEU A 98 -2.80 -19.36 4.19
C LEU A 98 -1.75 -19.16 5.29
N VAL A 99 -0.47 -19.06 4.87
CA VAL A 99 0.63 -18.59 5.71
C VAL A 99 1.20 -17.31 5.11
N MET A 100 1.37 -16.28 5.94
CA MET A 100 1.98 -15.02 5.52
C MET A 100 3.44 -14.94 5.92
N LEU A 101 4.33 -14.70 4.95
CA LEU A 101 5.75 -14.43 5.18
C LEU A 101 5.94 -12.91 5.13
N SER A 102 6.25 -12.30 6.25
CA SER A 102 6.36 -10.84 6.39
C SER A 102 7.81 -10.43 6.57
N ASP A 103 8.27 -9.42 5.81
CA ASP A 103 9.54 -8.76 6.12
C ASP A 103 9.46 -8.14 7.52
N GLU A 104 10.57 -8.21 8.27
CA GLU A 104 10.60 -7.71 9.66
C GLU A 104 10.43 -6.18 9.77
N ASN A 105 10.75 -5.44 8.70
CA ASN A 105 10.64 -3.98 8.64
C ASN A 105 9.35 -3.48 7.98
N ASN A 106 8.38 -4.35 7.72
CA ASN A 106 7.11 -3.94 7.14
C ASN A 106 6.39 -2.89 7.99
N HIS A 107 5.69 -1.98 7.31
CA HIS A 107 4.89 -0.93 7.94
C HIS A 107 3.82 -1.49 8.90
N ALA A 108 3.52 -0.75 9.96
CA ALA A 108 2.56 -1.13 11.01
C ALA A 108 1.20 -1.56 10.45
N SER A 109 0.70 -0.92 9.38
CA SER A 109 -0.58 -1.28 8.73
C SER A 109 -0.60 -2.71 8.19
N MET A 110 0.52 -3.19 7.62
CA MET A 110 0.64 -4.58 7.16
C MET A 110 0.71 -5.56 8.33
N ILE A 111 1.45 -5.20 9.38
CA ILE A 111 1.56 -6.00 10.61
C ILE A 111 0.18 -6.16 11.26
N GLU A 112 -0.60 -5.09 11.37
CA GLU A 112 -1.96 -5.12 11.93
C GLU A 112 -2.92 -5.91 11.03
N GLY A 113 -2.85 -5.74 9.71
CA GLY A 113 -3.67 -6.51 8.78
C GLY A 113 -3.45 -8.01 8.88
N ILE A 114 -2.20 -8.44 8.99
CA ILE A 114 -1.84 -9.85 9.24
C ILE A 114 -2.39 -10.32 10.59
N ARG A 115 -2.26 -9.50 11.65
CA ARG A 115 -2.76 -9.80 12.99
C ARG A 115 -4.29 -9.95 13.01
N HIS A 116 -5.02 -8.99 12.41
CA HIS A 116 -6.48 -9.00 12.36
C HIS A 116 -7.05 -10.15 11.53
N GLY A 117 -6.30 -10.60 10.54
CA GLY A 117 -6.66 -11.74 9.72
C GLY A 117 -6.56 -13.09 10.44
N GLY A 118 -5.60 -13.22 11.35
CA GLY A 118 -5.38 -14.41 12.17
C GLY A 118 -4.69 -15.57 11.44
N ALA A 119 -4.23 -15.40 10.20
CA ALA A 119 -3.44 -16.41 9.50
C ALA A 119 -2.08 -16.63 10.21
N PRO A 120 -1.56 -17.86 10.24
CA PRO A 120 -0.18 -18.11 10.65
C PRO A 120 0.80 -17.23 9.89
N LYS A 121 1.81 -16.72 10.59
CA LYS A 121 2.84 -15.87 9.99
C LYS A 121 4.24 -16.33 10.32
N MET A 122 5.16 -16.08 9.39
CA MET A 122 6.60 -16.20 9.57
C MET A 122 7.25 -14.87 9.22
N ILE A 123 8.08 -14.34 10.11
CA ILE A 123 8.80 -13.09 9.87
C ILE A 123 10.18 -13.45 9.33
N PHE A 124 10.54 -12.92 8.16
CA PHE A 124 11.89 -13.09 7.62
C PHE A 124 12.70 -11.80 7.82
N LYS A 125 14.02 -11.99 7.94
CA LYS A 125 14.96 -10.89 8.14
C LYS A 125 14.94 -9.94 6.96
N HIS A 126 15.04 -8.64 7.25
CA HIS A 126 14.94 -7.60 6.24
C HIS A 126 15.90 -7.82 5.07
N ASN A 127 15.33 -7.88 3.86
CA ASN A 127 16.08 -8.11 2.60
C ASN A 127 17.00 -9.35 2.60
N ASP A 128 16.77 -10.32 3.47
CA ASP A 128 17.54 -11.57 3.53
C ASP A 128 16.83 -12.68 2.74
N MET A 129 17.24 -12.86 1.49
CA MET A 129 16.65 -13.84 0.58
C MET A 129 16.95 -15.28 1.01
N ALA A 130 18.06 -15.54 1.71
CA ALA A 130 18.36 -16.86 2.21
C ALA A 130 17.43 -17.26 3.36
N ASP A 131 17.16 -16.34 4.28
CA ASP A 131 16.20 -16.54 5.37
C ASP A 131 14.75 -16.69 4.85
N LEU A 132 14.37 -15.90 3.83
CA LEU A 132 13.08 -16.04 3.15
C LEU A 132 12.95 -17.42 2.48
N GLU A 133 13.97 -17.84 1.74
CA GLU A 133 13.97 -19.14 1.06
C GLU A 133 13.89 -20.32 2.03
N ASP A 134 14.60 -20.26 3.15
CA ASP A 134 14.56 -21.32 4.17
C ASP A 134 13.15 -21.46 4.76
N LYS A 135 12.45 -20.34 4.99
CA LYS A 135 11.06 -20.36 5.47
C LYS A 135 10.10 -20.91 4.42
N LEU A 136 10.25 -20.50 3.15
CA LEU A 136 9.44 -21.03 2.05
C LEU A 136 9.63 -22.54 1.89
N ARG A 137 10.88 -23.02 1.98
CA ARG A 137 11.22 -24.46 1.92
C ARG A 137 10.57 -25.24 3.04
N THR A 138 10.55 -24.70 4.26
CA THR A 138 9.93 -25.33 5.43
C THR A 138 8.42 -25.51 5.26
N LEU A 139 7.74 -24.58 4.57
CA LEU A 139 6.30 -24.67 4.33
C LEU A 139 5.92 -25.65 3.21
N GLY A 140 6.86 -25.96 2.32
CA GLY A 140 6.59 -26.85 1.17
C GLY A 140 5.73 -26.18 0.08
N SER A 141 5.41 -26.94 -0.98
CA SER A 141 4.63 -26.46 -2.13
C SER A 141 3.13 -26.40 -1.86
N GLU A 142 2.61 -27.27 -0.99
CA GLU A 142 1.18 -27.50 -0.81
C GLU A 142 0.44 -26.40 -0.05
N LYS A 143 1.15 -25.61 0.77
CA LYS A 143 0.54 -24.54 1.54
C LYS A 143 0.34 -23.29 0.70
N ASN A 144 -0.81 -22.62 0.86
CA ASN A 144 -1.00 -21.28 0.33
C ASN A 144 -0.10 -20.29 1.08
N LYS A 145 0.63 -19.48 0.35
CA LYS A 145 1.64 -18.55 0.88
C LYS A 145 1.50 -17.19 0.24
N ILE A 146 1.66 -16.14 1.05
CA ILE A 146 1.83 -14.76 0.56
C ILE A 146 3.11 -14.20 1.17
N ILE A 147 4.00 -13.66 0.33
CA ILE A 147 5.16 -12.89 0.75
C ILE A 147 4.75 -11.42 0.78
N VAL A 148 4.87 -10.79 1.96
CA VAL A 148 4.42 -9.41 2.23
C VAL A 148 5.63 -8.54 2.46
N PHE A 149 5.78 -7.47 1.67
CA PHE A 149 6.96 -6.58 1.72
C PHE A 149 6.66 -5.20 1.13
N GLU A 150 7.53 -4.20 1.40
CA GLU A 150 7.48 -2.87 0.77
C GLU A 150 8.49 -2.80 -0.38
N SER A 151 8.19 -2.04 -1.44
CA SER A 151 9.15 -1.78 -2.51
C SER A 151 10.26 -0.83 -2.08
N VAL A 152 9.88 0.27 -1.41
CA VAL A 152 10.78 1.20 -0.73
C VAL A 152 10.31 1.33 0.71
N TYR A 153 11.17 0.98 1.65
CA TYR A 153 10.84 0.99 3.08
C TYR A 153 10.81 2.40 3.64
N SER A 154 9.74 2.72 4.37
CA SER A 154 9.43 4.08 4.82
C SER A 154 10.47 4.69 5.77
N MET A 155 11.13 3.88 6.60
CA MET A 155 11.99 4.38 7.68
C MET A 155 13.45 4.57 7.28
N ASP A 156 13.95 3.79 6.33
CA ASP A 156 15.36 3.78 5.97
C ASP A 156 15.61 4.01 4.46
N GLY A 157 14.54 3.96 3.65
CA GLY A 157 14.62 4.16 2.20
C GLY A 157 15.28 3.01 1.45
N TYR A 158 15.51 1.86 2.08
CA TYR A 158 16.01 0.69 1.37
C TYR A 158 15.01 0.19 0.35
N THR A 159 15.51 -0.24 -0.81
CA THR A 159 14.71 -0.87 -1.85
C THR A 159 14.72 -2.39 -1.67
N ALA A 160 13.55 -3.02 -1.73
CA ALA A 160 13.45 -4.47 -1.70
C ALA A 160 14.15 -5.11 -2.92
N LYS A 161 14.64 -6.31 -2.73
CA LYS A 161 15.14 -7.18 -3.82
C LYS A 161 13.97 -7.81 -4.57
N ILE A 162 13.13 -6.94 -5.20
CA ILE A 162 11.82 -7.30 -5.78
C ILE A 162 11.94 -8.51 -6.72
N LYS A 163 12.94 -8.47 -7.62
CA LYS A 163 13.15 -9.58 -8.56
C LYS A 163 13.43 -10.90 -7.85
N ASP A 164 14.31 -10.89 -6.86
CA ASP A 164 14.69 -12.11 -6.13
C ASP A 164 13.49 -12.64 -5.32
N ILE A 165 12.68 -11.75 -4.73
CA ILE A 165 11.44 -12.12 -4.02
C ILE A 165 10.44 -12.76 -5.00
N CYS A 166 10.27 -12.19 -6.19
CA CYS A 166 9.37 -12.73 -7.20
C CYS A 166 9.86 -14.09 -7.74
N ASP A 167 11.17 -14.24 -7.97
CA ASP A 167 11.78 -15.52 -8.39
C ASP A 167 11.54 -16.61 -7.32
N LEU A 168 11.69 -16.27 -6.03
CA LEU A 168 11.37 -17.18 -4.92
C LEU A 168 9.87 -17.48 -4.83
N ALA A 169 9.03 -16.47 -5.02
CA ALA A 169 7.57 -16.65 -5.02
C ALA A 169 7.15 -17.64 -6.12
N GLU A 170 7.66 -17.49 -7.34
CA GLU A 170 7.40 -18.42 -8.44
C GLU A 170 7.92 -19.83 -8.12
N LYS A 171 9.17 -19.94 -7.65
CA LYS A 171 9.80 -21.22 -7.30
C LYS A 171 9.02 -22.02 -6.27
N TYR A 172 8.42 -21.34 -5.27
CA TYR A 172 7.72 -21.98 -4.16
C TYR A 172 6.20 -21.86 -4.23
N ASN A 173 5.63 -21.43 -5.39
CA ASN A 173 4.20 -21.24 -5.60
C ASN A 173 3.57 -20.35 -4.50
N ALA A 174 4.13 -19.16 -4.31
CA ALA A 174 3.66 -18.16 -3.38
C ALA A 174 3.12 -16.94 -4.14
N LEU A 175 2.12 -16.29 -3.58
CA LEU A 175 1.68 -14.96 -4.00
C LEU A 175 2.62 -13.89 -3.42
N THR A 176 2.64 -12.72 -4.04
CA THR A 176 3.33 -11.54 -3.51
C THR A 176 2.32 -10.44 -3.19
N TYR A 177 2.52 -9.76 -2.08
CA TYR A 177 1.84 -8.54 -1.69
C TYR A 177 2.87 -7.45 -1.47
N ILE A 178 2.83 -6.41 -2.29
CA ILE A 178 3.81 -5.32 -2.24
C ILE A 178 3.11 -4.01 -1.90
N ASP A 179 3.66 -3.26 -0.93
CA ASP A 179 3.31 -1.87 -0.66
C ASP A 179 4.27 -0.96 -1.43
N GLU A 180 3.73 -0.11 -2.29
CA GLU A 180 4.50 0.80 -3.14
C GLU A 180 4.23 2.29 -2.83
N VAL A 181 3.67 2.59 -1.65
CA VAL A 181 3.28 3.97 -1.30
C VAL A 181 4.45 4.96 -1.37
N HIS A 182 5.68 4.52 -1.13
CA HIS A 182 6.90 5.33 -1.21
C HIS A 182 7.64 5.20 -2.54
N ALA A 183 7.10 4.52 -3.53
CA ALA A 183 7.78 4.14 -4.76
C ALA A 183 7.12 4.66 -6.03
N VAL A 184 5.81 4.51 -6.18
CA VAL A 184 5.09 4.85 -7.42
C VAL A 184 5.27 6.32 -7.78
N GLY A 185 5.72 6.56 -9.03
CA GLY A 185 6.05 7.87 -9.53
C GLY A 185 7.47 8.37 -9.24
N MET A 186 8.25 7.61 -8.46
CA MET A 186 9.65 7.95 -8.16
C MET A 186 10.63 7.30 -9.12
N TYR A 187 10.29 6.18 -9.75
CA TYR A 187 11.07 5.45 -10.76
C TYR A 187 10.16 4.68 -11.72
#